data_f0a40895febcc911e293f316a43f1310
#
_entry.id   f0a40895febcc911e293f316a43f1310
#
_cell.length_a   1.000
_cell.length_b   1.000
_cell.length_c   1.000
_cell.angle_alpha   90.00
_cell.angle_beta   90.00
_cell.angle_gamma   90.00
#
_symmetry.space_group_name_H-M   'P 1'
#
loop_
_entity.id
_entity.type
_entity.pdbx_description
1 polymer ?
#
loop_
_entity_poly.entity_id
_entity_poly.type
_entity_poly.pdbx_seq_one_letter_code
_entity_poly.pdbx_strand_id
1 'polypeptide(L)'
;MYSIIEMLGYMRPQGSDAQQLFCERFIEPTFGKPDDHGNYILQVGDKPKLCFTAHHDTVHRQGGIQKLVVTNDVVTVADPKTSSCLGADCTSGIYVIL
;
A
#
# COMPACT_ATOMS: atom_id res chain seq x y z
N MET A 1 -1.82 -14.66 -3.91
CA MET A 1 -2.39 -13.31 -4.13
C MET A 1 -2.86 -12.74 -2.80
N TYR A 2 -2.54 -11.51 -2.52
CA TYR A 2 -2.96 -10.83 -1.30
C TYR A 2 -4.31 -10.14 -1.51
N SER A 3 -5.10 -10.02 -0.44
CA SER A 3 -6.34 -9.26 -0.51
C SER A 3 -6.08 -7.77 -0.26
N ILE A 4 -6.93 -6.91 -0.82
CA ILE A 4 -6.84 -5.48 -0.54
C ILE A 4 -7.09 -5.19 0.95
N ILE A 5 -7.86 -6.02 1.63
CA ILE A 5 -8.13 -5.87 3.06
C ILE A 5 -6.84 -6.03 3.88
N GLU A 6 -6.01 -7.01 3.54
CA GLU A 6 -4.71 -7.17 4.20
C GLU A 6 -3.83 -5.94 4.00
N MET A 7 -3.81 -5.41 2.78
CA MET A 7 -3.01 -4.23 2.45
C MET A 7 -3.50 -2.98 3.18
N LEU A 8 -4.81 -2.78 3.26
CA LEU A 8 -5.41 -1.64 3.97
C LEU A 8 -5.19 -1.69 5.48
N GLY A 9 -4.83 -2.85 6.03
CA GLY A 9 -4.50 -2.98 7.45
C GLY A 9 -3.24 -2.24 7.89
N TYR A 10 -2.43 -1.73 6.96
CA TYR A 10 -1.16 -1.06 7.28
C TYR A 10 -1.31 0.45 7.23
N MET A 11 -1.04 1.11 8.36
CA MET A 11 -0.92 2.57 8.45
C MET A 11 0.53 2.93 8.10
N ARG A 12 0.74 3.65 7.01
CA ARG A 12 2.07 3.79 6.40
C ARG A 12 2.50 5.25 6.19
N PRO A 13 2.64 6.05 7.25
CA PRO A 13 3.24 7.38 7.08
C PRO A 13 4.59 7.25 6.39
N GLN A 14 4.95 8.24 5.59
CA GLN A 14 6.23 8.23 4.89
C GLN A 14 7.40 8.07 5.86
N GLY A 15 8.28 7.11 5.57
CA GLY A 15 9.45 6.80 6.40
C GLY A 15 9.17 5.92 7.60
N SER A 16 7.94 5.43 7.79
CA SER A 16 7.60 4.57 8.91
C SER A 16 8.06 3.12 8.70
N ASP A 17 8.26 2.39 9.81
CA ASP A 17 8.56 0.96 9.76
C ASP A 17 7.42 0.18 9.09
N ALA A 18 6.18 0.59 9.30
CA ALA A 18 5.02 -0.04 8.68
C ALA A 18 5.05 0.10 7.16
N GLN A 19 5.52 1.23 6.63
CA GLN A 19 5.72 1.42 5.19
C GLN A 19 6.76 0.43 4.66
N GLN A 20 7.88 0.29 5.35
CA GLN A 20 8.94 -0.66 4.99
C GLN A 20 8.42 -2.09 4.96
N LEU A 21 7.73 -2.51 6.01
CA LEU A 21 7.17 -3.86 6.11
C LEU A 21 6.12 -4.13 5.03
N PHE A 22 5.30 -3.14 4.72
CA PHE A 22 4.31 -3.23 3.65
C PHE A 22 4.99 -3.48 2.30
N CYS A 23 6.02 -2.71 1.99
CA CYS A 23 6.75 -2.85 0.72
C CYS A 23 7.42 -4.22 0.62
N GLU A 24 8.06 -4.68 1.70
CA GLU A 24 8.71 -5.99 1.72
C GLU A 24 7.71 -7.12 1.52
N ARG A 25 6.52 -7.00 2.11
CA ARG A 25 5.52 -8.06 2.03
C ARG A 25 4.77 -8.08 0.71
N PHE A 26 4.35 -6.93 0.20
CA PHE A 26 3.40 -6.86 -0.92
C PHE A 26 4.03 -6.47 -2.25
N ILE A 27 5.08 -5.66 -2.24
CA ILE A 27 5.65 -5.09 -3.47
C ILE A 27 6.89 -5.86 -3.91
N GLU A 28 7.83 -6.10 -3.02
CA GLU A 28 9.11 -6.73 -3.36
C GLU A 28 8.99 -8.13 -3.97
N PRO A 29 8.03 -8.97 -3.58
CA PRO A 29 7.88 -10.28 -4.23
C PRO A 29 7.65 -10.22 -5.73
N THR A 30 7.07 -9.13 -6.24
CA THR A 30 6.82 -8.92 -7.67
C THR A 30 7.85 -7.99 -8.31
N PHE A 31 8.22 -6.92 -7.63
CA PHE A 31 9.05 -5.84 -8.19
C PHE A 31 10.53 -5.97 -7.87
N GLY A 32 10.90 -6.76 -6.85
CA GLY A 32 12.27 -6.80 -6.35
C GLY A 32 12.57 -5.61 -5.44
N LYS A 33 13.86 -5.34 -5.22
CA LYS A 33 14.29 -4.26 -4.33
C LYS A 33 14.09 -2.88 -4.96
N PRO A 34 13.92 -1.85 -4.14
CA PRO A 34 13.78 -0.48 -4.64
C PRO A 34 15.10 0.05 -5.22
N ASP A 35 14.99 1.12 -6.02
CA ASP A 35 16.16 1.87 -6.46
C ASP A 35 16.73 2.75 -5.33
N ASP A 36 17.74 3.56 -5.63
CA ASP A 36 18.39 4.41 -4.64
C ASP A 36 17.47 5.50 -4.06
N HIS A 37 16.34 5.77 -4.71
CA HIS A 37 15.36 6.75 -4.28
C HIS A 37 14.14 6.12 -3.59
N GLY A 38 14.13 4.80 -3.42
CA GLY A 38 13.01 4.09 -2.80
C GLY A 38 11.88 3.77 -3.76
N ASN A 39 12.09 3.89 -5.06
CA ASN A 39 11.09 3.57 -6.08
C ASN A 39 11.17 2.10 -6.46
N TYR A 40 10.02 1.45 -6.57
CA TYR A 40 9.90 0.09 -7.07
C TYR A 40 9.46 0.16 -8.53
N ILE A 41 10.27 -0.39 -9.42
CA ILE A 41 10.05 -0.29 -10.86
C ILE A 41 10.05 -1.69 -11.48
N LEU A 42 8.98 -2.00 -12.20
CA LEU A 42 8.89 -3.22 -12.99
C LEU A 42 8.59 -2.86 -14.44
N GLN A 43 9.49 -3.23 -15.34
CA GLN A 43 9.29 -3.07 -16.76
C GLN A 43 8.89 -4.40 -17.38
N VAL A 44 7.81 -4.40 -18.14
CA VAL A 44 7.36 -5.56 -18.90
C VAL A 44 7.57 -5.28 -20.39
N GLY A 45 8.38 -6.12 -21.03
CA GLY A 45 8.74 -5.98 -22.44
C GLY A 45 9.88 -4.98 -22.66
N ASP A 46 10.35 -4.93 -23.90
CA ASP A 46 11.53 -4.11 -24.28
C ASP A 46 11.19 -2.67 -24.58
N LYS A 47 9.97 -2.39 -25.02
CA LYS A 47 9.51 -1.06 -25.45
C LYS A 47 8.15 -0.75 -24.85
N PRO A 48 8.07 -0.54 -23.53
CA PRO A 48 6.80 -0.26 -22.88
C PRO A 48 6.21 1.08 -23.38
N LYS A 49 4.89 1.09 -23.62
CA LYS A 49 4.17 2.27 -24.10
C LYS A 49 3.29 2.90 -23.02
N LEU A 50 3.04 2.17 -21.94
CA LEU A 50 2.19 2.61 -20.83
C LEU A 50 2.98 2.56 -19.55
N CYS A 51 2.69 3.50 -18.65
CA CYS A 51 3.25 3.55 -17.31
C CYS A 51 2.12 3.70 -16.30
N PHE A 52 2.05 2.77 -15.36
CA PHE A 52 1.14 2.85 -14.22
C PHE A 52 1.92 3.23 -12.99
N THR A 53 1.43 4.19 -12.23
CA THR A 53 2.11 4.65 -11.02
C THR A 53 1.17 4.63 -9.82
N ALA A 54 1.74 4.40 -8.64
CA ALA A 54 1.06 4.51 -7.36
C ALA A 54 2.11 4.83 -6.30
N HIS A 55 1.71 5.51 -5.21
CA HIS A 55 2.60 5.73 -4.09
C HIS A 55 2.33 4.70 -3.00
N HIS A 56 3.34 4.38 -2.19
CA HIS A 56 3.21 3.33 -1.17
C HIS A 56 3.11 3.86 0.26
N ASP A 57 3.21 5.16 0.48
CA ASP A 57 2.92 5.79 1.77
C ASP A 57 1.42 6.13 1.88
N THR A 58 0.99 6.40 3.09
CA THR A 58 -0.37 6.89 3.37
C THR A 58 -0.28 8.14 4.26
N VAL A 59 -1.38 8.89 4.35
CA VAL A 59 -1.44 10.09 5.19
C VAL A 59 -1.83 9.81 6.64
N HIS A 60 -1.69 8.57 7.10
CA HIS A 60 -1.90 8.24 8.50
C HIS A 60 -0.99 9.06 9.41
N ARG A 61 -1.48 9.42 10.58
CA ARG A 61 -0.71 10.21 11.55
C ARG A 61 0.30 9.39 12.32
N GLN A 62 0.09 8.08 12.41
CA GLN A 62 1.01 7.15 13.05
C GLN A 62 1.10 5.87 12.22
N GLY A 63 2.24 5.18 12.31
CA GLY A 63 2.45 3.89 11.65
C GLY A 63 1.95 2.73 12.49
N GLY A 64 1.74 1.59 11.87
CA GLY A 64 1.34 0.36 12.54
C GLY A 64 0.20 -0.34 11.80
N ILE A 65 -0.54 -1.12 12.54
CA ILE A 65 -1.65 -1.90 12.02
C ILE A 65 -2.96 -1.28 12.49
N GLN A 66 -3.93 -1.18 11.59
CA GLN A 66 -5.29 -0.74 11.91
C GLN A 66 -6.28 -1.88 11.69
N LYS A 67 -7.33 -1.88 12.48
CA LYS A 67 -8.46 -2.80 12.32
C LYS A 67 -9.48 -2.21 11.37
N LEU A 68 -10.04 -3.07 10.53
CA LEU A 68 -11.04 -2.69 9.53
C LEU A 68 -12.36 -3.41 9.80
N VAL A 69 -13.43 -2.78 9.37
CA VAL A 69 -14.78 -3.36 9.38
C VAL A 69 -15.29 -3.45 7.96
N VAL A 70 -15.74 -4.63 7.56
CA VAL A 70 -16.33 -4.85 6.24
C VAL A 70 -17.82 -5.16 6.44
N THR A 71 -18.69 -4.28 5.93
CA THR A 71 -20.13 -4.43 6.05
C THR A 71 -20.78 -4.03 4.73
N ASN A 72 -21.61 -4.93 4.16
CA ASN A 72 -22.30 -4.68 2.88
C ASN A 72 -21.34 -4.20 1.78
N ASP A 73 -20.19 -4.86 1.64
CA ASP A 73 -19.14 -4.52 0.66
C ASP A 73 -18.51 -3.14 0.86
N VAL A 74 -18.67 -2.54 2.03
CA VAL A 74 -18.04 -1.27 2.40
C VAL A 74 -16.98 -1.52 3.47
N VAL A 75 -15.78 -1.01 3.26
CA VAL A 75 -14.65 -1.12 4.20
C VAL A 75 -14.48 0.20 4.93
N THR A 76 -14.46 0.15 6.26
CA THR A 76 -14.24 1.32 7.11
C THR A 76 -13.22 0.99 8.20
N VAL A 77 -12.63 2.03 8.81
CA VAL A 77 -11.78 1.85 9.98
C VAL A 77 -12.63 1.52 11.20
N ALA A 78 -12.18 0.56 12.01
CA ALA A 78 -12.91 0.15 13.19
C ALA A 78 -12.86 1.20 14.31
N ASP A 79 -11.72 1.90 14.45
CA ASP A 79 -11.54 2.90 15.51
C ASP A 79 -10.98 4.20 14.92
N PRO A 80 -11.84 5.22 14.71
CA PRO A 80 -11.40 6.52 14.18
C PRO A 80 -10.45 7.29 15.12
N LYS A 81 -10.33 6.90 16.38
CA LYS A 81 -9.42 7.54 17.34
C LYS A 81 -7.97 7.12 17.09
N THR A 82 -7.76 5.87 16.68
CA THR A 82 -6.42 5.33 16.41
C THR A 82 -6.08 5.34 14.92
N SER A 83 -7.07 5.39 14.04
CA SER A 83 -6.91 5.37 12.59
C SER A 83 -7.45 6.65 11.99
N SER A 84 -6.56 7.51 11.52
CA SER A 84 -6.95 8.83 10.98
C SER A 84 -7.58 8.76 9.58
N CYS A 85 -7.39 7.66 8.86
CA CYS A 85 -7.95 7.45 7.52
C CYS A 85 -7.95 5.96 7.16
N LEU A 86 -8.62 5.60 6.08
CA LEU A 86 -8.60 4.23 5.56
C LEU A 86 -7.29 3.91 4.84
N GLY A 87 -6.71 4.89 4.14
CA GLY A 87 -5.48 4.69 3.38
C GLY A 87 -5.67 4.06 2.00
N ALA A 88 -6.88 4.16 1.45
CA ALA A 88 -7.15 3.64 0.10
C ALA A 88 -6.33 4.34 -0.99
N ASP A 89 -5.97 5.60 -0.76
CA ASP A 89 -5.07 6.38 -1.58
C ASP A 89 -3.63 6.18 -1.05
N CYS A 90 -2.70 5.46 -1.67
CA CYS A 90 -2.93 4.81 -2.97
C CYS A 90 -2.90 3.26 -2.86
N THR A 91 -3.36 2.69 -1.76
CA THR A 91 -3.40 1.22 -1.59
C THR A 91 -4.21 0.56 -2.69
N SER A 92 -5.34 1.18 -3.08
CA SER A 92 -6.16 0.66 -4.18
C SER A 92 -5.40 0.66 -5.49
N GLY A 93 -4.61 1.71 -5.77
CA GLY A 93 -3.77 1.79 -6.97
C GLY A 93 -2.70 0.70 -6.99
N ILE A 94 -2.04 0.47 -5.86
CA ILE A 94 -1.04 -0.59 -5.74
C ILE A 94 -1.69 -1.96 -5.99
N TYR A 95 -2.84 -2.20 -5.40
CA TYR A 95 -3.57 -3.45 -5.56
C TYR A 95 -3.90 -3.74 -7.04
N VAL A 96 -4.33 -2.71 -7.77
CA VAL A 96 -4.64 -2.84 -9.20
C VAL A 96 -3.40 -3.12 -10.03
N ILE A 97 -2.25 -2.50 -9.70
CA ILE A 97 -0.99 -2.71 -10.41
C ILE A 97 -0.44 -4.12 -10.16
N LEU A 98 -0.59 -4.63 -8.96
CA LEU A 98 -0.15 -5.98 -8.61
C LEU A 98 -1.09 -7.04 -9.23
#